data_f8c3d3469c8aeae2353863aad0cf9b27
#
_entry.id   f8c3d3469c8aeae2353863aad0cf9b27
#
_cell.length_a   1.000
_cell.length_b   1.000
_cell.length_c   1.000
_cell.angle_alpha   90.00
_cell.angle_beta   90.00
_cell.angle_gamma   90.00
#
_symmetry.space_group_name_H-M   'P 1'
#
loop_
_entity.id
_entity.type
_entity.pdbx_description
1 polymer ?
#
loop_
_entity_poly.entity_id
_entity_poly.type
_entity_poly.pdbx_seq_one_letter_code
_entity_poly.pdbx_strand_id
1 'polypeptide(L)'
;LEQIHTFLEKGAYQQAAEEITIFLKNFTAIVVSEDHEANELKFELKILELRLESITNEKADLERDILLFNRRQYEILGDLIKELLRLKAEYQQWIAEQAKQEQNQEQEEIDELEEEAEQAKDTYDEYSEEYEEVQQTEVKQLNELEEKELKNIFRRACNLCHPDKVTEEKKGQASQIFIQLKEAYDKNDIAAVKIVYAKLQQGDFSQTKSSKLKSIDILRSPISEIKYKLEQAIQALHKLS
;
A
#
# COMPACT_ATOMS: atom_id res chain seq x y z
N LEU A 1 -13.28 18.96 48.07
CA LEU A 1 -14.46 19.85 48.01
C LEU A 1 -15.24 19.89 49.29
N GLU A 2 -15.49 18.77 49.97
CA GLU A 2 -16.19 18.73 51.28
C GLU A 2 -15.49 19.54 52.39
N GLN A 3 -14.14 19.48 52.43
CA GLN A 3 -13.36 20.28 53.37
C GLN A 3 -13.49 21.78 53.11
N ILE A 4 -13.47 22.20 51.84
CA ILE A 4 -13.66 23.58 51.46
C ILE A 4 -15.04 24.09 51.91
N HIS A 5 -16.09 23.27 51.69
CA HIS A 5 -17.44 23.60 52.12
C HIS A 5 -17.53 23.75 53.65
N THR A 6 -16.91 22.84 54.41
CA THR A 6 -16.88 22.87 55.86
C THR A 6 -16.17 24.12 56.39
N PHE A 7 -15.08 24.58 55.74
CA PHE A 7 -14.37 25.82 56.15
C PHE A 7 -15.21 27.06 55.86
N LEU A 8 -15.95 27.07 54.72
CA LEU A 8 -16.83 28.16 54.39
C LEU A 8 -18.01 28.29 55.35
N GLU A 9 -18.63 27.17 55.75
CA GLU A 9 -19.71 27.16 56.75
C GLU A 9 -19.27 27.64 58.14
N LYS A 10 -18.01 27.37 58.53
CA LYS A 10 -17.40 27.80 59.80
C LYS A 10 -16.87 29.21 59.76
N GLY A 11 -16.98 29.94 58.66
CA GLY A 11 -16.44 31.29 58.49
C GLY A 11 -14.90 31.35 58.42
N ALA A 12 -14.22 30.21 58.24
CA ALA A 12 -12.78 30.09 58.15
C ALA A 12 -12.27 30.35 56.71
N TYR A 13 -12.50 31.56 56.23
CA TYR A 13 -12.27 31.92 54.78
C TYR A 13 -10.82 31.79 54.36
N GLN A 14 -9.86 32.03 55.23
CA GLN A 14 -8.43 31.91 54.91
C GLN A 14 -8.05 30.46 54.63
N GLN A 15 -8.52 29.52 55.45
CA GLN A 15 -8.28 28.09 55.29
C GLN A 15 -9.02 27.53 54.04
N ALA A 16 -10.23 28.03 53.77
CA ALA A 16 -10.93 27.70 52.53
C ALA A 16 -10.16 28.17 51.31
N ALA A 17 -9.57 29.36 51.32
CA ALA A 17 -8.77 29.87 50.20
C ALA A 17 -7.48 29.09 49.97
N GLU A 18 -6.82 28.65 51.05
CA GLU A 18 -5.64 27.77 50.93
C GLU A 18 -5.98 26.41 50.31
N GLU A 19 -7.03 25.78 50.76
CA GLU A 19 -7.52 24.49 50.18
C GLU A 19 -7.96 24.62 48.74
N ILE A 20 -8.65 25.71 48.37
CA ILE A 20 -8.98 26.00 46.97
C ILE A 20 -7.71 26.16 46.13
N THR A 21 -6.69 26.84 46.65
CA THR A 21 -5.42 27.04 45.95
C THR A 21 -4.70 25.72 45.71
N ILE A 22 -4.67 24.82 46.72
CA ILE A 22 -4.09 23.47 46.58
C ILE A 22 -4.86 22.63 45.58
N PHE A 23 -6.20 22.67 45.65
CA PHE A 23 -7.07 21.96 44.68
C PHE A 23 -6.83 22.42 43.24
N LEU A 24 -6.82 23.72 42.99
CA LEU A 24 -6.58 24.28 41.65
C LEU A 24 -5.18 23.92 41.14
N LYS A 25 -4.14 23.95 42.01
CA LYS A 25 -2.78 23.59 41.62
C LYS A 25 -2.67 22.12 41.21
N ASN A 26 -3.31 21.23 41.94
CA ASN A 26 -3.34 19.81 41.64
C ASN A 26 -4.16 19.55 40.36
N PHE A 27 -5.30 20.21 40.19
CA PHE A 27 -6.14 20.12 39.00
C PHE A 27 -5.43 20.61 37.74
N THR A 28 -4.74 21.77 37.83
CA THR A 28 -3.96 22.33 36.71
C THR A 28 -2.81 21.41 36.30
N ALA A 29 -2.12 20.77 37.29
CA ALA A 29 -1.05 19.83 36.99
C ALA A 29 -1.55 18.56 36.27
N ILE A 30 -2.72 18.04 36.66
CA ILE A 30 -3.34 16.88 35.99
C ILE A 30 -3.75 17.23 34.55
N VAL A 31 -4.41 18.37 34.31
CA VAL A 31 -4.82 18.81 32.99
C VAL A 31 -3.62 19.03 32.06
N VAL A 32 -2.55 19.64 32.56
CA VAL A 32 -1.31 19.84 31.78
C VAL A 32 -0.65 18.50 31.43
N SER A 33 -0.69 17.51 32.33
CA SER A 33 -0.14 16.17 32.06
C SER A 33 -0.94 15.41 30.99
N GLU A 34 -2.27 15.44 31.06
CA GLU A 34 -3.12 14.79 30.03
C GLU A 34 -2.97 15.45 28.66
N ASP A 35 -2.92 16.77 28.59
CA ASP A 35 -2.70 17.50 27.34
C ASP A 35 -1.32 17.18 26.73
N HIS A 36 -0.29 17.01 27.55
CA HIS A 36 1.05 16.68 27.09
C HIS A 36 1.08 15.26 26.48
N GLU A 37 0.56 14.27 27.17
CA GLU A 37 0.49 12.88 26.70
C GLU A 37 -0.37 12.78 25.42
N ALA A 38 -1.50 13.45 25.37
CA ALA A 38 -2.35 13.49 24.18
C ALA A 38 -1.62 14.11 22.96
N ASN A 39 -0.81 15.15 23.18
CA ASN A 39 -0.03 15.77 22.12
C ASN A 39 1.14 14.87 21.65
N GLU A 40 1.81 14.17 22.57
CA GLU A 40 2.83 13.17 22.21
C GLU A 40 2.25 12.05 21.36
N LEU A 41 1.10 11.48 21.73
CA LEU A 41 0.44 10.43 20.97
C LEU A 41 -0.04 10.91 19.58
N LYS A 42 -0.53 12.15 19.48
CA LYS A 42 -0.87 12.75 18.17
C LYS A 42 0.36 12.92 17.28
N PHE A 43 1.48 13.31 17.88
CA PHE A 43 2.73 13.46 17.17
C PHE A 43 3.29 12.10 16.71
N GLU A 44 3.24 11.08 17.58
CA GLU A 44 3.61 9.70 17.24
C GLU A 44 2.73 9.18 16.08
N LEU A 45 1.42 9.34 16.18
CA LEU A 45 0.47 8.97 15.14
C LEU A 45 0.83 9.62 13.81
N LYS A 46 1.12 10.93 13.82
CA LYS A 46 1.49 11.67 12.62
C LYS A 46 2.79 11.17 11.98
N ILE A 47 3.80 10.85 12.79
CA ILE A 47 5.06 10.27 12.30
C ILE A 47 4.81 8.90 11.64
N LEU A 48 4.01 8.05 12.28
CA LEU A 48 3.69 6.72 11.75
C LEU A 48 2.89 6.81 10.44
N GLU A 49 1.93 7.73 10.35
CA GLU A 49 1.18 8.00 9.11
C GLU A 49 2.13 8.41 7.97
N LEU A 50 3.05 9.34 8.22
CA LEU A 50 4.01 9.79 7.21
C LEU A 50 4.97 8.66 6.79
N ARG A 51 5.38 7.81 7.74
CA ARG A 51 6.26 6.67 7.44
C ARG A 51 5.53 5.62 6.60
N LEU A 52 4.29 5.29 6.94
CA LEU A 52 3.46 4.37 6.15
C LEU A 52 3.25 4.90 4.74
N GLU A 53 2.97 6.20 4.60
CA GLU A 53 2.86 6.85 3.29
C GLU A 53 4.14 6.74 2.47
N SER A 54 5.31 7.01 3.09
CA SER A 54 6.60 6.91 2.41
C SER A 54 6.84 5.50 1.86
N ILE A 55 6.61 4.46 2.67
CA ILE A 55 6.81 3.06 2.27
C ILE A 55 5.80 2.62 1.21
N THR A 56 4.55 3.06 1.32
CA THR A 56 3.53 2.76 0.31
C THR A 56 3.87 3.39 -1.05
N ASN A 57 4.38 4.62 -1.05
CA ASN A 57 4.83 5.29 -2.26
C ASN A 57 6.07 4.61 -2.86
N GLU A 58 7.04 4.21 -2.03
CA GLU A 58 8.23 3.49 -2.47
C GLU A 58 7.88 2.13 -3.09
N LYS A 59 6.94 1.40 -2.47
CA LYS A 59 6.41 0.15 -3.01
C LYS A 59 5.76 0.36 -4.38
N ALA A 60 4.92 1.39 -4.53
CA ALA A 60 4.26 1.70 -5.79
C ALA A 60 5.27 2.08 -6.89
N ASP A 61 6.32 2.84 -6.55
CA ASP A 61 7.40 3.20 -7.47
C ASP A 61 8.15 1.93 -7.93
N LEU A 62 8.48 1.03 -7.00
CA LEU A 62 9.19 -0.21 -7.31
C LEU A 62 8.34 -1.18 -8.15
N GLU A 63 7.07 -1.37 -7.81
CA GLU A 63 6.13 -2.17 -8.61
C GLU A 63 6.05 -1.67 -10.05
N ARG A 64 5.96 -0.35 -10.23
CA ARG A 64 5.97 0.27 -11.56
C ARG A 64 7.30 0.04 -12.28
N ASP A 65 8.43 0.23 -11.62
CA ASP A 65 9.75 0.04 -12.24
C ASP A 65 9.96 -1.42 -12.65
N ILE A 66 9.48 -2.40 -11.88
CA ILE A 66 9.46 -3.83 -12.24
C ILE A 66 8.58 -4.05 -13.48
N LEU A 67 7.38 -3.47 -13.51
CA LEU A 67 6.47 -3.58 -14.65
C LEU A 67 7.10 -3.04 -15.95
N LEU A 68 7.74 -1.87 -15.88
CA LEU A 68 8.44 -1.26 -17.01
C LEU A 68 9.65 -2.08 -17.46
N PHE A 69 10.41 -2.66 -16.50
CA PHE A 69 11.52 -3.55 -16.79
C PHE A 69 11.07 -4.83 -17.50
N ASN A 70 10.04 -5.51 -16.97
CA ASN A 70 9.48 -6.71 -17.57
C ASN A 70 8.96 -6.43 -18.98
N ARG A 71 8.23 -5.32 -19.14
CA ARG A 71 7.78 -4.90 -20.47
C ARG A 71 8.93 -4.75 -21.45
N ARG A 72 9.99 -4.06 -21.07
CA ARG A 72 11.16 -3.88 -21.93
C ARG A 72 11.85 -5.21 -22.24
N GLN A 73 11.85 -6.15 -21.31
CA GLN A 73 12.34 -7.51 -21.55
C GLN A 73 11.50 -8.22 -22.59
N TYR A 74 10.17 -8.15 -22.52
CA TYR A 74 9.27 -8.71 -23.54
C TYR A 74 9.45 -8.04 -24.90
N GLU A 75 9.63 -6.72 -24.96
CA GLU A 75 9.86 -6.00 -26.22
C GLU A 75 11.17 -6.42 -26.90
N ILE A 76 12.23 -6.74 -26.15
CA ILE A 76 13.55 -7.07 -26.70
C ILE A 76 13.72 -8.57 -26.93
N LEU A 77 13.27 -9.40 -26.01
CA LEU A 77 13.54 -10.85 -25.98
C LEU A 77 12.30 -11.70 -26.19
N GLY A 78 11.10 -11.11 -26.15
CA GLY A 78 9.84 -11.85 -26.11
C GLY A 78 9.68 -12.83 -27.26
N ASP A 79 9.92 -12.41 -28.51
CA ASP A 79 9.84 -13.28 -29.69
C ASP A 79 10.84 -14.45 -29.61
N LEU A 80 12.05 -14.17 -29.13
CA LEU A 80 13.12 -15.19 -29.03
C LEU A 80 12.79 -16.21 -27.94
N ILE A 81 12.29 -15.74 -26.79
CA ILE A 81 11.91 -16.63 -25.67
C ILE A 81 10.68 -17.46 -26.07
N LYS A 82 9.68 -16.84 -26.71
CA LYS A 82 8.48 -17.54 -27.21
C LYS A 82 8.87 -18.66 -28.17
N GLU A 83 9.77 -18.37 -29.12
CA GLU A 83 10.25 -19.38 -30.07
C GLU A 83 11.07 -20.48 -29.39
N LEU A 84 11.92 -20.13 -28.41
CA LEU A 84 12.68 -21.11 -27.63
C LEU A 84 11.75 -22.07 -26.86
N LEU A 85 10.73 -21.52 -26.19
CA LEU A 85 9.77 -22.32 -25.42
C LEU A 85 8.93 -23.20 -26.34
N ARG A 86 8.52 -22.69 -27.52
CA ARG A 86 7.83 -23.48 -28.55
C ARG A 86 8.67 -24.69 -28.99
N LEU A 87 9.94 -24.44 -29.33
CA LEU A 87 10.83 -25.49 -29.77
C LEU A 87 11.11 -26.51 -28.65
N LYS A 88 11.21 -26.05 -27.40
CA LYS A 88 11.35 -26.93 -26.24
C LYS A 88 10.13 -27.82 -26.05
N ALA A 89 8.93 -27.28 -26.15
CA ALA A 89 7.69 -28.03 -26.04
C ALA A 89 7.58 -29.07 -27.18
N GLU A 90 7.86 -28.69 -28.43
CA GLU A 90 7.86 -29.62 -29.57
C GLU A 90 8.91 -30.74 -29.41
N TYR A 91 10.09 -30.42 -28.87
CA TYR A 91 11.15 -31.39 -28.63
C TYR A 91 10.77 -32.38 -27.53
N GLN A 92 10.21 -31.91 -26.40
CA GLN A 92 9.76 -32.80 -25.33
C GLN A 92 8.60 -33.69 -25.77
N GLN A 93 7.65 -33.15 -26.54
CA GLN A 93 6.58 -33.94 -27.12
C GLN A 93 7.12 -35.00 -28.07
N TRP A 94 8.09 -34.67 -28.93
CA TRP A 94 8.72 -35.63 -29.81
C TRP A 94 9.44 -36.77 -29.06
N ILE A 95 10.16 -36.44 -27.97
CA ILE A 95 10.81 -37.49 -27.12
C ILE A 95 9.76 -38.40 -26.51
N ALA A 96 8.69 -37.86 -25.94
CA ALA A 96 7.61 -38.65 -25.35
C ALA A 96 6.93 -39.58 -26.40
N GLU A 97 6.72 -39.07 -27.64
CA GLU A 97 6.20 -39.89 -28.72
C GLU A 97 7.15 -41.00 -29.18
N GLN A 98 8.47 -40.75 -29.23
CA GLN A 98 9.45 -41.76 -29.57
C GLN A 98 9.54 -42.86 -28.47
N ALA A 99 9.49 -42.46 -27.19
CA ALA A 99 9.48 -43.37 -26.08
C ALA A 99 8.30 -44.36 -26.13
N LYS A 100 7.12 -43.91 -26.53
CA LYS A 100 5.94 -44.77 -26.74
C LYS A 100 6.10 -45.80 -27.87
N GLN A 101 6.93 -45.53 -28.85
CA GLN A 101 7.16 -46.41 -29.98
C GLN A 101 8.25 -47.46 -29.69
N GLU A 102 9.10 -47.26 -28.73
CA GLU A 102 10.14 -48.21 -28.34
C GLU A 102 9.57 -49.32 -27.47
N GLN A 103 9.70 -50.57 -27.92
CA GLN A 103 9.10 -51.75 -27.26
C GLN A 103 9.73 -52.14 -25.91
N ASN A 104 10.84 -51.52 -25.50
CA ASN A 104 11.61 -51.89 -24.31
C ASN A 104 11.64 -50.83 -23.23
N GLN A 105 10.88 -49.73 -23.32
CA GLN A 105 10.84 -48.70 -22.29
C GLN A 105 9.84 -49.03 -21.18
N GLU A 106 10.23 -48.75 -19.94
CA GLU A 106 9.36 -48.94 -18.77
C GLU A 106 8.23 -47.92 -18.79
N GLN A 107 7.02 -48.31 -18.37
CA GLN A 107 5.85 -47.40 -18.38
C GLN A 107 6.08 -46.13 -17.54
N GLU A 108 6.83 -46.25 -16.45
CA GLU A 108 7.15 -45.13 -15.54
C GLU A 108 8.02 -44.08 -16.26
N GLU A 109 8.99 -44.49 -17.08
CA GLU A 109 9.78 -43.56 -17.90
C GLU A 109 8.95 -42.84 -18.98
N ILE A 110 7.97 -43.53 -19.56
CA ILE A 110 7.05 -42.93 -20.55
C ILE A 110 6.17 -41.89 -19.86
N ASP A 111 5.61 -42.17 -18.69
CA ASP A 111 4.76 -41.29 -17.91
C ASP A 111 5.53 -40.03 -17.47
N GLU A 112 6.79 -40.13 -17.06
CA GLU A 112 7.67 -39.00 -16.73
C GLU A 112 7.92 -38.10 -17.96
N LEU A 113 8.20 -38.68 -19.13
CA LEU A 113 8.43 -37.90 -20.36
C LEU A 113 7.15 -37.18 -20.85
N GLU A 114 5.99 -37.83 -20.65
CA GLU A 114 4.69 -37.17 -20.94
C GLU A 114 4.45 -36.00 -20.01
N GLU A 115 4.74 -36.13 -18.71
CA GLU A 115 4.60 -35.04 -17.75
C GLU A 115 5.55 -33.88 -18.09
N GLU A 116 6.81 -34.16 -18.47
CA GLU A 116 7.75 -33.15 -18.93
C GLU A 116 7.26 -32.41 -20.21
N ALA A 117 6.66 -33.14 -21.13
CA ALA A 117 6.12 -32.57 -22.36
C ALA A 117 4.91 -31.67 -22.05
N GLU A 118 4.01 -32.06 -21.16
CA GLU A 118 2.88 -31.26 -20.71
C GLU A 118 3.35 -29.99 -20.00
N GLN A 119 4.30 -30.11 -19.06
CA GLN A 119 4.89 -28.95 -18.37
C GLN A 119 5.58 -27.97 -19.33
N ALA A 120 6.30 -28.46 -20.34
CA ALA A 120 6.93 -27.60 -21.33
C ALA A 120 5.92 -26.87 -22.21
N LYS A 121 4.80 -27.52 -22.52
CA LYS A 121 3.70 -26.93 -23.27
C LYS A 121 2.99 -25.86 -22.43
N ASP A 122 2.66 -26.15 -21.18
CA ASP A 122 2.02 -25.20 -20.28
C ASP A 122 2.88 -23.94 -20.10
N THR A 123 4.21 -24.12 -19.93
CA THR A 123 5.15 -23.01 -19.85
C THR A 123 5.14 -22.13 -21.11
N TYR A 124 5.04 -22.74 -22.30
CA TYR A 124 4.92 -22.00 -23.57
C TYR A 124 3.60 -21.25 -23.65
N ASP A 125 2.49 -21.89 -23.30
CA ASP A 125 1.15 -21.31 -23.38
C ASP A 125 1.02 -20.13 -22.42
N GLU A 126 1.44 -20.28 -21.14
CA GLU A 126 1.48 -19.19 -20.14
C GLU A 126 2.33 -18.00 -20.62
N TYR A 127 3.55 -18.25 -21.10
CA TYR A 127 4.41 -17.19 -21.61
C TYR A 127 3.80 -16.46 -22.82
N SER A 128 3.13 -17.22 -23.71
CA SER A 128 2.49 -16.66 -24.90
C SER A 128 1.33 -15.74 -24.54
N GLU A 129 0.52 -16.11 -23.56
CA GLU A 129 -0.58 -15.29 -23.06
C GLU A 129 -0.05 -13.99 -22.43
N GLU A 130 0.93 -14.08 -21.52
CA GLU A 130 1.56 -12.91 -20.90
C GLU A 130 2.20 -11.98 -21.96
N TYR A 131 2.89 -12.55 -22.95
CA TYR A 131 3.51 -11.78 -24.02
C TYR A 131 2.47 -11.00 -24.83
N GLU A 132 1.34 -11.63 -25.18
CA GLU A 132 0.26 -10.98 -25.91
C GLU A 132 -0.43 -9.87 -25.08
N GLU A 133 -0.64 -10.08 -23.79
CA GLU A 133 -1.17 -9.05 -22.89
C GLU A 133 -0.26 -7.82 -22.81
N VAL A 134 1.05 -8.04 -22.69
CA VAL A 134 2.04 -6.96 -22.66
C VAL A 134 2.06 -6.18 -23.97
N GLN A 135 1.95 -6.87 -25.12
CA GLN A 135 1.90 -6.22 -26.45
C GLN A 135 0.63 -5.38 -26.64
N GLN A 136 -0.50 -5.80 -26.09
CA GLN A 136 -1.77 -5.07 -26.18
C GLN A 136 -1.84 -3.86 -25.25
N THR A 137 -1.03 -3.83 -24.18
CA THR A 137 -1.03 -2.75 -23.19
C THR A 137 -0.14 -1.60 -23.66
N GLU A 138 -0.72 -0.45 -24.00
CA GLU A 138 0.06 0.76 -24.30
C GLU A 138 0.58 1.41 -23.01
N VAL A 139 1.90 1.57 -22.90
CA VAL A 139 2.56 2.37 -21.87
C VAL A 139 3.27 3.53 -22.53
N LYS A 140 2.97 4.75 -22.09
CA LYS A 140 3.57 5.97 -22.65
C LYS A 140 5.04 6.08 -22.22
N GLN A 141 5.90 6.44 -23.18
CA GLN A 141 7.28 6.77 -22.86
C GLN A 141 7.33 8.19 -22.29
N LEU A 142 8.03 8.35 -21.18
CA LEU A 142 8.20 9.62 -20.49
C LEU A 142 9.68 10.04 -20.50
N ASN A 143 9.90 11.35 -20.58
CA ASN A 143 11.21 11.91 -20.28
C ASN A 143 11.39 12.10 -18.77
N GLU A 144 12.62 12.39 -18.31
CA GLU A 144 12.93 12.51 -16.88
C GLU A 144 12.09 13.58 -16.14
N LEU A 145 11.69 14.66 -16.81
CA LEU A 145 10.88 15.72 -16.21
C LEU A 145 9.42 15.26 -16.04
N GLU A 146 8.89 14.60 -17.06
CA GLU A 146 7.56 14.02 -17.03
C GLU A 146 7.46 12.91 -15.99
N GLU A 147 8.48 12.10 -15.83
CA GLU A 147 8.52 11.06 -14.82
C GLU A 147 8.52 11.64 -13.40
N LYS A 148 9.32 12.67 -13.14
CA LYS A 148 9.29 13.39 -11.86
C LYS A 148 7.94 14.04 -11.59
N GLU A 149 7.31 14.61 -12.63
CA GLU A 149 5.98 15.20 -12.54
C GLU A 149 4.94 14.12 -12.20
N LEU A 150 4.95 13.00 -12.92
CA LEU A 150 4.06 11.87 -12.68
C LEU A 150 4.15 11.37 -11.24
N LYS A 151 5.36 11.04 -10.76
CA LYS A 151 5.62 10.59 -9.38
C LYS A 151 5.11 11.60 -8.35
N ASN A 152 5.32 12.90 -8.58
CA ASN A 152 4.90 13.95 -7.66
C ASN A 152 3.36 14.06 -7.58
N ILE A 153 2.67 14.06 -8.73
CA ILE A 153 1.20 14.17 -8.76
C ILE A 153 0.56 12.91 -8.17
N PHE A 154 1.08 11.73 -8.52
CA PHE A 154 0.63 10.45 -7.98
C PHE A 154 0.68 10.44 -6.45
N ARG A 155 1.82 10.79 -5.84
CA ARG A 155 1.98 10.84 -4.38
C ARG A 155 0.99 11.80 -3.72
N ARG A 156 0.76 12.99 -4.33
CA ARG A 156 -0.23 13.94 -3.83
C ARG A 156 -1.65 13.41 -3.93
N ALA A 157 -1.99 12.72 -5.02
CA ALA A 157 -3.29 12.10 -5.21
C ALA A 157 -3.53 10.95 -4.23
N CYS A 158 -2.53 10.06 -4.03
CA CYS A 158 -2.57 8.98 -3.04
C CYS A 158 -2.87 9.50 -1.64
N ASN A 159 -2.25 10.63 -1.25
CA ASN A 159 -2.52 11.25 0.05
C ASN A 159 -3.98 11.62 0.28
N LEU A 160 -4.71 11.94 -0.78
CA LEU A 160 -6.12 12.33 -0.70
C LEU A 160 -7.08 11.14 -0.75
N CYS A 161 -6.74 10.06 -1.48
CA CYS A 161 -7.65 8.94 -1.72
C CYS A 161 -7.21 7.60 -1.10
N HIS A 162 -6.12 7.55 -0.33
CA HIS A 162 -5.71 6.30 0.29
C HIS A 162 -6.81 5.79 1.24
N PRO A 163 -7.31 4.53 1.06
CA PRO A 163 -8.45 4.03 1.83
C PRO A 163 -8.22 4.04 3.35
N ASP A 164 -6.97 4.00 3.79
CA ASP A 164 -6.62 4.06 5.22
C ASP A 164 -6.70 5.48 5.81
N LYS A 165 -6.68 6.52 4.98
CA LYS A 165 -6.69 7.92 5.41
C LYS A 165 -8.10 8.54 5.42
N VAL A 166 -9.05 7.94 4.72
CA VAL A 166 -10.42 8.41 4.62
C VAL A 166 -11.33 7.79 5.69
N THR A 167 -12.49 8.41 5.93
CA THR A 167 -13.51 7.88 6.85
C THR A 167 -14.13 6.60 6.26
N GLU A 168 -14.66 5.72 7.13
CA GLU A 168 -15.26 4.44 6.70
C GLU A 168 -16.37 4.62 5.65
N GLU A 169 -17.14 5.70 5.74
CA GLU A 169 -18.21 6.04 4.78
C GLU A 169 -17.69 6.26 3.35
N LYS A 170 -16.47 6.79 3.23
CA LYS A 170 -15.83 7.13 1.95
C LYS A 170 -14.84 6.06 1.45
N LYS A 171 -14.57 5.02 2.24
CA LYS A 171 -13.55 4.01 1.97
C LYS A 171 -13.76 3.28 0.65
N GLY A 172 -15.00 2.88 0.35
CA GLY A 172 -15.34 2.21 -0.91
C GLY A 172 -15.08 3.08 -2.14
N GLN A 173 -15.47 4.35 -2.09
CA GLN A 173 -15.23 5.31 -3.16
C GLN A 173 -13.74 5.62 -3.32
N ALA A 174 -13.04 5.81 -2.21
CA ALA A 174 -11.60 6.06 -2.20
C ALA A 174 -10.82 4.88 -2.80
N SER A 175 -11.20 3.63 -2.50
CA SER A 175 -10.59 2.44 -3.07
C SER A 175 -10.74 2.36 -4.59
N GLN A 176 -11.92 2.69 -5.13
CA GLN A 176 -12.14 2.73 -6.58
C GLN A 176 -11.28 3.81 -7.26
N ILE A 177 -11.23 5.00 -6.67
CA ILE A 177 -10.39 6.08 -7.20
C ILE A 177 -8.90 5.72 -7.13
N PHE A 178 -8.48 5.07 -6.05
CA PHE A 178 -7.10 4.61 -5.87
C PHE A 178 -6.68 3.59 -6.92
N ILE A 179 -7.57 2.63 -7.27
CA ILE A 179 -7.34 1.67 -8.35
C ILE A 179 -7.15 2.40 -9.68
N GLN A 180 -8.06 3.31 -10.04
CA GLN A 180 -7.95 4.10 -11.28
C GLN A 180 -6.66 4.94 -11.32
N LEU A 181 -6.27 5.51 -10.18
CA LEU A 181 -5.04 6.29 -10.05
C LEU A 181 -3.80 5.41 -10.27
N LYS A 182 -3.81 4.19 -9.70
CA LYS A 182 -2.70 3.25 -9.86
C LYS A 182 -2.58 2.75 -11.30
N GLU A 183 -3.70 2.39 -11.93
CA GLU A 183 -3.70 1.99 -13.35
C GLU A 183 -3.14 3.09 -14.27
N ALA A 184 -3.52 4.34 -14.04
CA ALA A 184 -3.00 5.48 -14.80
C ALA A 184 -1.50 5.71 -14.55
N TYR A 185 -1.04 5.48 -13.33
CA TYR A 185 0.36 5.58 -12.94
C TYR A 185 1.21 4.49 -13.61
N ASP A 186 0.75 3.24 -13.57
CA ASP A 186 1.42 2.08 -14.16
C ASP A 186 1.53 2.20 -15.69
N LYS A 187 0.55 2.85 -16.35
CA LYS A 187 0.55 3.16 -17.80
C LYS A 187 1.31 4.44 -18.18
N ASN A 188 1.95 5.10 -17.25
CA ASN A 188 2.61 6.40 -17.47
C ASN A 188 1.67 7.50 -18.00
N ASP A 189 0.37 7.43 -17.69
CA ASP A 189 -0.61 8.40 -18.17
C ASP A 189 -0.72 9.62 -17.26
N ILE A 190 0.19 10.58 -17.44
CA ILE A 190 0.20 11.85 -16.68
C ILE A 190 -1.14 12.59 -16.79
N ALA A 191 -1.78 12.56 -17.96
CA ALA A 191 -3.04 13.26 -18.18
C ALA A 191 -4.16 12.64 -17.34
N ALA A 192 -4.26 11.30 -17.33
CA ALA A 192 -5.23 10.59 -16.51
C ALA A 192 -4.97 10.82 -15.01
N VAL A 193 -3.71 10.76 -14.56
CA VAL A 193 -3.33 11.04 -13.16
C VAL A 193 -3.71 12.47 -12.77
N LYS A 194 -3.48 13.46 -13.64
CA LYS A 194 -3.90 14.86 -13.42
C LYS A 194 -5.41 15.01 -13.29
N ILE A 195 -6.18 14.30 -14.13
CA ILE A 195 -7.66 14.31 -14.08
C ILE A 195 -8.16 13.74 -12.76
N VAL A 196 -7.62 12.60 -12.34
CA VAL A 196 -7.97 11.96 -11.05
C VAL A 196 -7.61 12.89 -9.89
N TYR A 197 -6.42 13.50 -9.91
CA TYR A 197 -5.99 14.44 -8.88
C TYR A 197 -6.89 15.67 -8.79
N ALA A 198 -7.27 16.24 -9.93
CA ALA A 198 -8.19 17.39 -9.96
C ALA A 198 -9.58 17.05 -9.39
N LYS A 199 -10.11 15.86 -9.69
CA LYS A 199 -11.35 15.35 -9.09
C LYS A 199 -11.24 15.20 -7.56
N LEU A 200 -10.10 14.70 -7.07
CA LEU A 200 -9.85 14.54 -5.64
C LEU A 200 -9.78 15.91 -4.92
N GLN A 201 -9.20 16.94 -5.56
CA GLN A 201 -9.15 18.29 -5.00
C GLN A 201 -10.52 18.95 -4.93
N GLN A 202 -11.43 18.65 -5.84
CA GLN A 202 -12.80 19.18 -5.85
C GLN A 202 -13.73 18.40 -4.90
N GLY A 203 -13.39 17.15 -4.57
CA GLY A 203 -14.14 16.32 -3.64
C GLY A 203 -13.76 16.57 -2.18
N ASP A 204 -14.70 16.30 -1.26
CA ASP A 204 -14.46 16.43 0.19
C ASP A 204 -13.71 15.21 0.76
N PHE A 205 -12.52 14.90 0.21
CA PHE A 205 -11.63 13.85 0.69
C PHE A 205 -10.61 14.33 1.73
N SER A 206 -10.62 15.65 2.06
CA SER A 206 -9.62 16.27 2.94
C SER A 206 -9.75 15.94 4.43
N GLN A 207 -10.81 15.22 4.86
CA GLN A 207 -11.01 14.84 6.25
C GLN A 207 -10.27 13.56 6.59
N THR A 208 -9.09 13.69 7.20
CA THR A 208 -8.33 12.56 7.74
C THR A 208 -8.89 12.08 9.07
N LYS A 209 -8.82 10.76 9.33
CA LYS A 209 -9.28 10.13 10.59
C LYS A 209 -8.62 10.77 11.82
N SER A 210 -7.35 11.14 11.72
CA SER A 210 -6.55 11.66 12.84
C SER A 210 -7.01 13.03 13.36
N SER A 211 -7.70 13.84 12.55
CA SER A 211 -8.13 15.20 12.95
C SER A 211 -9.29 15.21 13.95
N LYS A 212 -10.01 14.11 14.13
CA LYS A 212 -11.22 14.01 14.98
C LYS A 212 -10.96 13.39 16.36
N LEU A 213 -9.75 12.85 16.61
CA LEU A 213 -9.44 12.11 17.84
C LEU A 213 -8.98 13.06 18.96
N LYS A 214 -9.75 13.13 20.06
CA LYS A 214 -9.51 14.08 21.15
C LYS A 214 -9.12 13.41 22.49
N SER A 215 -9.32 12.10 22.69
CA SER A 215 -9.00 11.43 23.94
C SER A 215 -7.85 10.43 23.81
N ILE A 216 -7.07 10.27 24.87
CA ILE A 216 -5.87 9.41 24.94
C ILE A 216 -6.20 7.96 24.59
N ASP A 217 -7.28 7.42 25.13
CA ASP A 217 -7.68 6.03 24.89
C ASP A 217 -8.07 5.77 23.44
N ILE A 218 -8.64 6.80 22.77
CA ILE A 218 -9.01 6.73 21.35
C ILE A 218 -7.77 6.82 20.45
N LEU A 219 -6.68 7.44 20.88
CA LEU A 219 -5.42 7.58 20.11
C LEU A 219 -4.56 6.31 20.12
N ARG A 220 -4.60 5.51 21.17
CA ARG A 220 -3.77 4.28 21.28
C ARG A 220 -4.16 3.20 20.29
N SER A 221 -5.46 3.03 19.99
CA SER A 221 -5.96 2.03 19.04
C SER A 221 -5.46 2.29 17.60
N PRO A 222 -5.62 3.48 17.00
CA PRO A 222 -5.09 3.76 15.67
C PRO A 222 -3.57 3.69 15.58
N ILE A 223 -2.83 4.04 16.63
CA ILE A 223 -1.37 3.87 16.66
C ILE A 223 -0.98 2.40 16.51
N SER A 224 -1.64 1.49 17.24
CA SER A 224 -1.39 0.06 17.12
C SER A 224 -1.75 -0.49 15.75
N GLU A 225 -2.86 -0.03 15.17
CA GLU A 225 -3.29 -0.42 13.82
C GLU A 225 -2.29 0.04 12.75
N ILE A 226 -1.81 1.28 12.84
CA ILE A 226 -0.83 1.80 11.87
C ILE A 226 0.52 1.10 12.03
N LYS A 227 0.98 0.78 13.25
CA LYS A 227 2.20 0.00 13.47
C LYS A 227 2.12 -1.37 12.79
N TYR A 228 0.99 -2.07 12.93
CA TYR A 228 0.77 -3.34 12.25
C TYR A 228 0.79 -3.20 10.72
N LYS A 229 0.08 -2.21 10.16
CA LYS A 229 0.08 -1.93 8.72
C LYS A 229 1.46 -1.56 8.18
N LEU A 230 2.22 -0.80 8.96
CA LEU A 230 3.60 -0.44 8.62
C LEU A 230 4.49 -1.69 8.51
N GLU A 231 4.35 -2.63 9.44
CA GLU A 231 5.08 -3.89 9.41
C GLU A 231 4.72 -4.74 8.19
N GLN A 232 3.43 -4.84 7.85
CA GLN A 232 2.96 -5.51 6.63
C GLN A 232 3.50 -4.84 5.35
N ALA A 233 3.51 -3.51 5.30
CA ALA A 233 4.02 -2.76 4.16
C ALA A 233 5.54 -2.96 3.97
N ILE A 234 6.32 -2.97 5.06
CA ILE A 234 7.76 -3.26 5.04
C ILE A 234 8.03 -4.67 4.53
N GLN A 235 7.29 -5.68 5.02
CA GLN A 235 7.43 -7.06 4.56
C GLN A 235 7.08 -7.20 3.07
N ALA A 236 6.04 -6.49 2.60
CA ALA A 236 5.68 -6.49 1.19
C ALA A 236 6.75 -5.83 0.31
N LEU A 237 7.37 -4.73 0.78
CA LEU A 237 8.47 -4.07 0.08
C LEU A 237 9.71 -4.99 -0.02
N HIS A 238 10.08 -5.68 1.07
CA HIS A 238 11.19 -6.64 1.05
C HIS A 238 10.99 -7.84 0.12
N LYS A 239 9.74 -8.19 -0.20
CA LYS A 239 9.47 -9.26 -1.19
C LYS A 239 9.68 -8.82 -2.64
N LEU A 240 9.66 -7.52 -2.89
CA LEU A 240 9.86 -6.93 -4.22
C LEU A 240 11.32 -6.58 -4.49
N SER A 241 12.14 -6.37 -3.44
CA SER A 241 13.56 -6.05 -3.52
C SER A 241 14.44 -7.30 -3.54
#